data_be298f301b7b2eaa9aeb9ad61eb53666
#
_entry.id   be298f301b7b2eaa9aeb9ad61eb53666
#
_cell.length_a   1.000
_cell.length_b   1.000
_cell.length_c   1.000
_cell.angle_alpha   90.00
_cell.angle_beta   90.00
_cell.angle_gamma   90.00
#
_symmetry.space_group_name_H-M   'P 1'
#
loop_
_entity.id
_entity.type
_entity.pdbx_description
1 polymer ?
#
loop_
_entity_poly.entity_id
_entity_poly.type
_entity_poly.pdbx_seq_one_letter_code
_entity_poly.pdbx_strand_id
1 'polypeptide(L)'
;MQHLVYASSSSVYGGNKKVPFSTDDRVDNPVSLYAATKKSNELLAHSYSKLYNIPTTGLRFFTVYGPAGRPDMAYFGFTDKLRKGQTIRIFNYGNCKRDFTYIDDIVEGVLRVMAKAPEKQVGADGLPVPPYK
;
A
#
# COMPACT_ATOMS: atom_id res chain seq x y z
N MET A 1 6.83 18.26 -13.61
CA MET A 1 5.93 17.61 -12.60
C MET A 1 6.46 17.96 -11.23
N GLN A 2 5.62 18.49 -10.35
CA GLN A 2 6.05 18.93 -9.01
C GLN A 2 6.14 17.78 -8.00
N HIS A 3 5.23 16.81 -8.07
CA HIS A 3 5.18 15.65 -7.20
C HIS A 3 4.34 14.54 -7.86
N LEU A 4 4.82 13.32 -7.82
CA LEU A 4 4.09 12.12 -8.22
C LEU A 4 3.69 11.33 -6.96
N VAL A 5 2.40 11.23 -6.70
CA VAL A 5 1.87 10.32 -5.66
C VAL A 5 1.16 9.17 -6.34
N TYR A 6 1.49 7.94 -5.98
CA TYR A 6 0.90 6.75 -6.60
C TYR A 6 0.50 5.69 -5.59
N ALA A 7 -0.51 4.92 -5.93
CA ALA A 7 -1.01 3.83 -5.10
C ALA A 7 -0.19 2.55 -5.31
N SER A 8 0.58 2.15 -4.30
CA SER A 8 1.08 0.80 -4.13
C SER A 8 0.10 -0.02 -3.26
N SER A 9 0.56 -1.07 -2.61
CA SER A 9 -0.27 -1.95 -1.81
C SER A 9 0.55 -2.68 -0.76
N SER A 10 -0.04 -2.99 0.38
CA SER A 10 0.56 -3.90 1.37
C SER A 10 0.85 -5.29 0.82
N SER A 11 0.22 -5.70 -0.30
CA SER A 11 0.49 -6.97 -0.96
C SER A 11 1.94 -7.11 -1.46
N VAL A 12 2.67 -6.00 -1.63
CA VAL A 12 4.11 -6.04 -2.00
C VAL A 12 4.98 -6.68 -0.92
N TYR A 13 4.54 -6.68 0.35
CA TYR A 13 5.24 -7.39 1.42
C TYR A 13 5.23 -8.92 1.25
N GLY A 14 4.33 -9.45 0.42
CA GLY A 14 4.29 -10.87 0.06
C GLY A 14 4.21 -11.79 1.27
N GLY A 15 5.13 -12.74 1.35
CA GLY A 15 5.23 -13.71 2.44
C GLY A 15 6.03 -13.24 3.67
N ASN A 16 6.28 -11.93 3.84
CA ASN A 16 7.01 -11.42 5.01
C ASN A 16 6.29 -11.79 6.31
N LYS A 17 7.02 -12.39 7.24
CA LYS A 17 6.51 -12.84 8.55
C LYS A 17 6.75 -11.83 9.67
N LYS A 18 7.57 -10.82 9.43
CA LYS A 18 7.87 -9.77 10.40
C LYS A 18 6.63 -8.90 10.65
N VAL A 19 6.33 -8.63 11.90
CA VAL A 19 5.23 -7.74 12.33
C VAL A 19 5.78 -6.79 13.40
N PRO A 20 5.54 -5.49 13.28
CA PRO A 20 4.88 -4.78 12.17
C PRO A 20 5.74 -4.76 10.89
N PHE A 21 5.11 -4.58 9.74
CA PHE A 21 5.82 -4.32 8.49
C PHE A 21 6.54 -2.98 8.55
N SER A 22 7.73 -2.90 7.93
CA SER A 22 8.51 -1.67 7.80
C SER A 22 8.66 -1.30 6.32
N THR A 23 8.82 -0.02 6.05
CA THR A 23 9.16 0.47 4.71
C THR A 23 10.56 0.01 4.28
N ASP A 24 11.43 -0.35 5.23
CA ASP A 24 12.77 -0.87 4.99
C ASP A 24 12.79 -2.39 4.72
N ASP A 25 11.67 -3.09 4.91
CA ASP A 25 11.59 -4.51 4.64
C ASP A 25 11.75 -4.78 3.14
N ARG A 26 12.47 -5.87 2.82
CA ARG A 26 12.56 -6.33 1.43
C ARG A 26 11.20 -6.79 0.93
N VAL A 27 10.85 -6.35 -0.27
CA VAL A 27 9.56 -6.63 -0.94
C VAL A 27 9.78 -7.27 -2.32
N ASP A 28 10.71 -8.22 -2.38
CA ASP A 28 11.17 -8.84 -3.63
C ASP A 28 10.48 -10.17 -3.94
N ASN A 29 9.58 -10.63 -3.05
CA ASN A 29 8.88 -11.92 -3.16
C ASN A 29 7.36 -11.74 -3.24
N PRO A 30 6.82 -11.16 -4.34
CA PRO A 30 5.38 -11.04 -4.51
C PRO A 30 4.73 -12.43 -4.62
N VAL A 31 3.63 -12.65 -3.90
CA VAL A 31 2.90 -13.93 -3.87
C VAL A 31 1.67 -13.95 -4.78
N SER A 32 1.45 -12.88 -5.54
CA SER A 32 0.37 -12.79 -6.53
C SER A 32 0.77 -11.89 -7.70
N LEU A 33 0.11 -12.07 -8.85
CA LEU A 33 0.30 -11.19 -10.00
C LEU A 33 0.00 -9.73 -9.64
N TYR A 34 -1.06 -9.48 -8.86
CA TYR A 34 -1.37 -8.13 -8.38
C TYR A 34 -0.21 -7.53 -7.55
N ALA A 35 0.37 -8.29 -6.64
CA ALA A 35 1.54 -7.84 -5.86
C ALA A 35 2.72 -7.51 -6.78
N ALA A 36 2.98 -8.35 -7.79
CA ALA A 36 4.04 -8.12 -8.76
C ALA A 36 3.81 -6.83 -9.56
N THR A 37 2.59 -6.56 -10.04
CA THR A 37 2.28 -5.29 -10.75
C THR A 37 2.47 -4.08 -9.86
N LYS A 38 2.08 -4.15 -8.59
CA LYS A 38 2.27 -3.05 -7.64
C LYS A 38 3.75 -2.81 -7.32
N LYS A 39 4.54 -3.88 -7.17
CA LYS A 39 6.00 -3.75 -7.05
C LYS A 39 6.63 -3.17 -8.30
N SER A 40 6.18 -3.55 -9.49
CA SER A 40 6.63 -2.97 -10.76
C SER A 40 6.37 -1.46 -10.82
N ASN A 41 5.22 -1.00 -10.32
CA ASN A 41 4.93 0.43 -10.23
C ASN A 41 5.95 1.17 -9.33
N GLU A 42 6.35 0.56 -8.19
CA GLU A 42 7.39 1.13 -7.32
C GLU A 42 8.73 1.26 -8.06
N LEU A 43 9.13 0.23 -8.79
CA LEU A 43 10.38 0.23 -9.56
C LEU A 43 10.36 1.24 -10.71
N LEU A 44 9.25 1.34 -11.45
CA LEU A 44 9.06 2.33 -12.50
C LEU A 44 9.13 3.76 -11.94
N ALA A 45 8.40 4.03 -10.87
CA ALA A 45 8.41 5.34 -10.21
C ALA A 45 9.81 5.70 -9.72
N HIS A 46 10.55 4.74 -9.15
CA HIS A 46 11.95 4.94 -8.77
C HIS A 46 12.83 5.33 -9.96
N SER A 47 12.74 4.58 -11.05
CA SER A 47 13.54 4.84 -12.24
C SER A 47 13.26 6.22 -12.81
N TYR A 48 12.00 6.61 -12.94
CA TYR A 48 11.62 7.93 -13.44
C TYR A 48 12.03 9.06 -12.48
N SER A 49 11.90 8.84 -11.18
CA SER A 49 12.37 9.78 -10.17
C SER A 49 13.87 10.06 -10.33
N LYS A 50 14.66 9.00 -10.53
CA LYS A 50 16.12 9.12 -10.75
C LYS A 50 16.47 9.81 -12.05
N LEU A 51 15.85 9.41 -13.17
CA LEU A 51 16.16 9.92 -14.50
C LEU A 51 15.74 11.38 -14.69
N TYR A 52 14.59 11.76 -14.16
CA TYR A 52 13.96 13.05 -14.43
C TYR A 52 13.84 13.96 -13.21
N ASN A 53 14.44 13.54 -12.08
CA ASN A 53 14.41 14.31 -10.85
C ASN A 53 12.97 14.66 -10.38
N ILE A 54 12.05 13.73 -10.48
CA ILE A 54 10.66 13.88 -10.08
C ILE A 54 10.50 13.43 -8.64
N PRO A 55 10.09 14.29 -7.68
CA PRO A 55 9.73 13.85 -6.35
C PRO A 55 8.59 12.83 -6.42
N THR A 56 8.75 11.66 -5.81
CA THR A 56 7.76 10.58 -5.87
C THR A 56 7.45 10.02 -4.48
N THR A 57 6.18 9.72 -4.24
CA THR A 57 5.74 9.04 -3.01
C THR A 57 4.81 7.89 -3.36
N GLY A 58 5.21 6.67 -3.01
CA GLY A 58 4.38 5.47 -3.13
C GLY A 58 3.64 5.17 -1.83
N LEU A 59 2.33 4.97 -1.90
CA LEU A 59 1.50 4.68 -0.75
C LEU A 59 1.11 3.20 -0.74
N ARG A 60 1.60 2.44 0.23
CA ARG A 60 1.30 1.01 0.42
C ARG A 60 0.03 0.86 1.26
N PHE A 61 -1.13 1.01 0.61
CA PHE A 61 -2.41 0.87 1.29
C PHE A 61 -2.62 -0.56 1.80
N PHE A 62 -3.10 -0.66 3.02
CA PHE A 62 -3.69 -1.87 3.60
C PHE A 62 -5.18 -1.96 3.24
N THR A 63 -5.98 -2.66 4.05
CA THR A 63 -7.40 -2.80 3.75
C THR A 63 -8.15 -1.53 4.14
N VAL A 64 -8.66 -0.83 3.15
CA VAL A 64 -9.50 0.36 3.35
C VAL A 64 -10.96 -0.06 3.36
N TYR A 65 -11.75 0.49 4.28
CA TYR A 65 -13.19 0.25 4.38
C TYR A 65 -13.97 1.56 4.53
N GLY A 66 -15.25 1.52 4.23
CA GLY A 66 -16.15 2.67 4.35
C GLY A 66 -17.18 2.72 3.23
N PRO A 67 -17.91 3.85 3.07
CA PRO A 67 -18.85 4.06 1.98
C PRO A 67 -18.23 3.82 0.60
N ALA A 68 -19.01 3.29 -0.34
CA ALA A 68 -18.58 2.89 -1.68
C ALA A 68 -17.48 1.83 -1.70
N GLY A 69 -17.36 1.03 -0.63
CA GLY A 69 -16.42 -0.10 -0.54
C GLY A 69 -16.71 -1.15 -1.61
N ARG A 70 -15.66 -1.84 -2.07
CA ARG A 70 -15.77 -2.88 -3.10
C ARG A 70 -16.54 -4.09 -2.58
N PRO A 71 -17.52 -4.62 -3.34
CA PRO A 71 -18.36 -5.74 -2.89
C PRO A 71 -17.61 -7.09 -2.78
N ASP A 72 -16.46 -7.24 -3.43
CA ASP A 72 -15.61 -8.42 -3.34
C ASP A 72 -14.73 -8.49 -2.08
N MET A 73 -14.72 -7.43 -1.28
CA MET A 73 -13.99 -7.41 -0.03
C MET A 73 -14.70 -8.21 1.07
N ALA A 74 -13.92 -8.89 1.91
CA ALA A 74 -14.45 -9.79 2.94
C ALA A 74 -15.46 -9.10 3.88
N TYR A 75 -15.17 -7.89 4.33
CA TYR A 75 -16.06 -7.14 5.22
C TYR A 75 -17.42 -6.86 4.58
N PHE A 76 -17.44 -6.51 3.28
CA PHE A 76 -18.68 -6.27 2.54
C PHE A 76 -19.46 -7.57 2.35
N GLY A 77 -18.79 -8.61 1.84
CA GLY A 77 -19.42 -9.91 1.59
C GLY A 77 -19.95 -10.57 2.86
N PHE A 78 -19.26 -10.42 3.99
CA PHE A 78 -19.70 -10.95 5.28
C PHE A 78 -20.91 -10.18 5.80
N THR A 79 -20.89 -8.87 5.74
CA THR A 79 -22.02 -8.02 6.16
C THR A 79 -23.28 -8.32 5.35
N ASP A 80 -23.16 -8.45 4.03
CA ASP A 80 -24.30 -8.76 3.16
C ASP A 80 -24.88 -10.14 3.46
N LYS A 81 -24.05 -11.17 3.64
CA LYS A 81 -24.49 -12.51 4.01
C LYS A 81 -25.15 -12.56 5.37
N LEU A 82 -24.56 -11.90 6.38
CA LEU A 82 -25.16 -11.82 7.73
C LEU A 82 -26.54 -11.16 7.67
N ARG A 83 -26.68 -10.06 6.94
CA ARG A 83 -27.97 -9.38 6.76
C ARG A 83 -29.03 -10.27 6.12
N LYS A 84 -28.61 -11.17 5.25
CA LYS A 84 -29.47 -12.13 4.54
C LYS A 84 -29.67 -13.46 5.30
N GLY A 85 -29.13 -13.63 6.49
CA GLY A 85 -29.15 -14.89 7.24
C GLY A 85 -28.40 -16.04 6.56
N GLN A 86 -27.45 -15.73 5.69
CA GLN A 86 -26.66 -16.71 4.95
C GLN A 86 -25.40 -17.13 5.70
N THR A 87 -24.92 -18.33 5.43
CA THR A 87 -23.70 -18.87 6.03
C THR A 87 -22.45 -18.16 5.51
N ILE A 88 -21.57 -17.77 6.43
CA ILE A 88 -20.24 -17.26 6.12
C ILE A 88 -19.23 -18.39 6.17
N ARG A 89 -18.37 -18.51 5.16
CA ARG A 89 -17.22 -19.40 5.19
C ARG A 89 -16.03 -18.67 5.82
N ILE A 90 -15.57 -19.20 6.94
CA ILE A 90 -14.38 -18.67 7.63
C ILE A 90 -13.19 -19.55 7.23
N PHE A 91 -12.17 -18.93 6.64
CA PHE A 91 -10.94 -19.60 6.25
C PHE A 91 -9.95 -19.64 7.42
N ASN A 92 -9.07 -20.67 7.40
CA ASN A 92 -8.00 -20.83 8.38
C ASN A 92 -8.51 -20.76 9.84
N TYR A 93 -9.68 -21.32 10.11
CA TYR A 93 -10.33 -21.34 11.44
C TYR A 93 -10.45 -19.94 12.10
N GLY A 94 -10.51 -18.88 11.28
CA GLY A 94 -10.54 -17.50 11.76
C GLY A 94 -9.17 -16.93 12.18
N ASN A 95 -8.10 -17.68 12.06
CA ASN A 95 -6.76 -17.21 12.38
C ASN A 95 -6.20 -16.33 11.23
N CYS A 96 -6.89 -15.22 10.99
CA CYS A 96 -6.52 -14.22 9.98
C CYS A 96 -6.57 -12.85 10.63
N LYS A 97 -5.45 -12.13 10.56
CA LYS A 97 -5.37 -10.73 11.02
C LYS A 97 -5.25 -9.82 9.81
N ARG A 98 -5.94 -8.69 9.84
CA ARG A 98 -5.86 -7.65 8.83
C ARG A 98 -5.88 -6.30 9.53
N ASP A 99 -5.16 -5.36 8.95
CA ASP A 99 -5.20 -3.96 9.35
C ASP A 99 -6.25 -3.25 8.49
N PHE A 100 -7.16 -2.54 9.14
CA PHE A 100 -8.27 -1.83 8.50
C PHE A 100 -8.15 -0.33 8.77
N THR A 101 -8.25 0.46 7.73
CA THR A 101 -8.25 1.93 7.83
C THR A 101 -9.52 2.49 7.21
N TYR A 102 -10.17 3.43 7.89
CA TYR A 102 -11.37 4.06 7.39
C TYR A 102 -11.06 4.98 6.21
N ILE A 103 -11.98 5.07 5.26
CA ILE A 103 -11.74 5.78 3.99
C ILE A 103 -11.39 7.26 4.19
N ASP A 104 -12.03 7.95 5.12
CA ASP A 104 -11.77 9.37 5.34
C ASP A 104 -10.35 9.61 5.86
N ASP A 105 -9.82 8.73 6.71
CA ASP A 105 -8.43 8.79 7.19
C ASP A 105 -7.43 8.59 6.04
N ILE A 106 -7.76 7.67 5.12
CA ILE A 106 -6.93 7.44 3.92
C ILE A 106 -6.96 8.68 3.01
N VAL A 107 -8.13 9.25 2.76
CA VAL A 107 -8.28 10.44 1.91
C VAL A 107 -7.51 11.61 2.51
N GLU A 108 -7.68 11.86 3.80
CA GLU A 108 -6.93 12.91 4.50
C GLU A 108 -5.42 12.68 4.41
N GLY A 109 -4.96 11.46 4.62
CA GLY A 109 -3.56 11.09 4.48
C GLY A 109 -3.02 11.35 3.07
N VAL A 110 -3.78 10.99 2.03
CA VAL A 110 -3.41 11.25 0.63
C VAL A 110 -3.29 12.75 0.36
N LEU A 111 -4.28 13.54 0.80
CA LEU A 111 -4.26 15.01 0.61
C LEU A 111 -3.05 15.66 1.27
N ARG A 112 -2.71 15.26 2.50
CA ARG A 112 -1.53 15.76 3.20
C ARG A 112 -0.22 15.38 2.50
N VAL A 113 -0.12 14.15 2.00
CA VAL A 113 1.06 13.70 1.24
C VAL A 113 1.17 14.46 -0.07
N MET A 114 0.07 14.68 -0.80
CA MET A 114 0.10 15.45 -2.05
C MET A 114 0.60 16.87 -1.86
N ALA A 115 0.29 17.50 -0.73
CA ALA A 115 0.74 18.85 -0.40
C ALA A 115 2.21 18.93 0.02
N LYS A 116 2.87 17.78 0.31
CA LYS A 116 4.23 17.73 0.84
C LYS A 116 5.12 16.81 0.00
N ALA A 117 5.72 17.36 -1.05
CA ALA A 117 6.69 16.63 -1.85
C ALA A 117 7.93 16.25 -1.01
N PRO A 118 8.49 15.04 -1.19
CA PRO A 118 9.72 14.65 -0.50
C PRO A 118 10.90 15.48 -1.02
N GLU A 119 11.77 15.87 -0.09
CA GLU A 119 13.03 16.53 -0.41
C GLU A 119 14.12 15.51 -0.72
N LYS A 120 15.10 15.91 -1.53
CA LYS A 120 16.28 15.08 -1.76
C LYS A 120 17.06 14.93 -0.46
N GLN A 121 17.31 13.71 -0.08
CA GLN A 121 18.20 13.39 1.03
C GLN A 121 19.57 12.99 0.50
N VAL A 122 20.60 13.41 1.20
CA VAL A 122 21.99 13.05 0.93
C VAL A 122 22.48 12.20 2.11
N GLY A 123 23.06 11.05 1.80
CA GLY A 123 23.64 10.16 2.80
C GLY A 123 24.90 10.73 3.41
N ALA A 124 25.41 10.10 4.47
CA ALA A 124 26.65 10.48 5.12
C ALA A 124 27.87 10.39 4.19
N ASP A 125 27.76 9.61 3.12
CA ASP A 125 28.74 9.47 2.04
C ASP A 125 28.66 10.54 0.95
N GLY A 126 27.77 11.53 1.12
CA GLY A 126 27.51 12.59 0.15
C GLY A 126 26.70 12.14 -1.09
N LEU A 127 26.27 10.89 -1.14
CA LEU A 127 25.48 10.36 -2.26
C LEU A 127 23.97 10.54 -2.02
N PRO A 128 23.19 10.77 -3.10
CA PRO A 128 21.74 10.83 -2.96
C PRO A 128 21.17 9.51 -2.47
N VAL A 129 20.43 9.54 -1.35
CA VAL A 129 19.62 8.38 -0.93
C VAL A 129 18.47 8.15 -1.92
N PRO A 130 18.00 6.91 -2.05
CA PRO A 130 16.81 6.64 -2.85
C PRO A 130 15.65 7.55 -2.45
N PRO A 131 14.86 8.05 -3.40
CA PRO A 131 13.78 9.01 -3.14
C PRO A 131 12.63 8.45 -2.29
N TYR A 132 12.69 7.16 -1.97
CA TYR A 132 11.76 6.52 -1.03
C TYR A 132 12.50 5.45 -0.21
N LYS A 133 12.22 5.41 1.02
CA LYS A 133 12.50 4.30 1.94
C LYS A 133 11.17 3.79 2.48
#